data_33cf3d5d9d5a86688f91dd8adef9d218
#
_entry.id   33cf3d5d9d5a86688f91dd8adef9d218
#
_cell.length_a   1.000
_cell.length_b   1.000
_cell.length_c   1.000
_cell.angle_alpha   90.00
_cell.angle_beta   90.00
_cell.angle_gamma   90.00
#
_symmetry.space_group_name_H-M   'P 1'
#
loop_
_entity.id
_entity.type
_entity.pdbx_description
1 polymer ?
#
loop_
_entity_poly.entity_id
_entity_poly.type
_entity_poly.pdbx_seq_one_letter_code
_entity_poly.pdbx_strand_id
1 'polypeptide(L)'
;MTGLALRSIGIRNVQFGANVTVVEPVNLYECTIGDGTFVGPFVEIQRGVIIGKRCKIQSHAFICELVSIGDDCFISHGAKFINDPFAIGGPARGKRELWRYTKIGNNVSIGTNATIMPVTICDRVVIGAGAVVTKDITVSGIYAGNPSRLLRRF
;
A
#
# COMPACT_ATOMS: atom_id res chain seq x y z
N MET A 1 21.72 -22.47 23.98
CA MET A 1 22.21 -21.37 23.12
C MET A 1 21.04 -20.81 22.34
N THR A 2 20.65 -19.58 22.56
CA THR A 2 19.63 -18.88 21.76
C THR A 2 20.30 -18.42 20.46
N GLY A 3 20.02 -19.11 19.36
CA GLY A 3 20.58 -18.74 18.05
C GLY A 3 19.92 -17.47 17.52
N LEU A 4 20.72 -16.48 17.08
CA LEU A 4 20.27 -15.33 16.32
C LEU A 4 19.84 -15.78 14.92
N ALA A 5 18.60 -15.53 14.52
CA ALA A 5 18.14 -15.70 13.13
C ALA A 5 18.22 -14.34 12.41
N LEU A 6 19.25 -14.14 11.59
CA LEU A 6 19.38 -12.98 10.74
C LEU A 6 18.66 -13.21 9.40
N ARG A 7 17.91 -12.20 8.96
CA ARG A 7 17.33 -12.15 7.61
C ARG A 7 17.69 -10.83 6.96
N SER A 8 18.19 -10.88 5.74
CA SER A 8 18.53 -9.69 4.98
C SER A 8 17.27 -9.04 4.40
N ILE A 9 17.24 -7.72 4.32
CA ILE A 9 16.33 -6.97 3.49
C ILE A 9 16.80 -7.03 2.02
N GLY A 10 15.93 -6.64 1.08
CA GLY A 10 16.27 -6.57 -0.33
C GLY A 10 15.13 -7.06 -1.22
N ILE A 11 15.46 -7.45 -2.44
CA ILE A 11 14.51 -7.91 -3.45
C ILE A 11 14.55 -9.44 -3.51
N ARG A 12 13.40 -10.09 -3.24
CA ARG A 12 13.28 -11.56 -3.22
C ARG A 12 12.01 -12.01 -3.93
N ASN A 13 12.15 -12.85 -4.97
CA ASN A 13 11.02 -13.44 -5.70
C ASN A 13 9.95 -12.42 -6.16
N VAL A 14 10.39 -11.27 -6.67
CA VAL A 14 9.52 -10.21 -7.18
C VAL A 14 9.36 -10.38 -8.70
N GLN A 15 8.12 -10.28 -9.18
CA GLN A 15 7.81 -10.24 -10.60
C GLN A 15 7.74 -8.77 -11.06
N PHE A 16 8.69 -8.37 -11.89
CA PHE A 16 8.73 -7.03 -12.46
C PHE A 16 8.22 -7.01 -13.89
N GLY A 17 7.41 -6.02 -14.20
CA GLY A 17 7.09 -5.63 -15.57
C GLY A 17 8.26 -4.92 -16.26
N ALA A 18 8.03 -4.45 -17.48
CA ALA A 18 9.03 -3.71 -18.25
C ALA A 18 9.28 -2.31 -17.66
N ASN A 19 10.53 -1.85 -17.73
CA ASN A 19 10.94 -0.48 -17.35
C ASN A 19 10.58 -0.06 -15.92
N VAL A 20 10.57 -1.00 -14.99
CA VAL A 20 10.42 -0.70 -13.55
C VAL A 20 11.72 -0.11 -13.02
N THR A 21 11.61 0.94 -12.23
CA THR A 21 12.75 1.55 -11.54
C THR A 21 12.62 1.35 -10.03
N VAL A 22 13.66 0.85 -9.40
CA VAL A 22 13.72 0.69 -7.94
C VAL A 22 14.94 1.42 -7.41
N VAL A 23 14.76 2.24 -6.38
CA VAL A 23 15.84 2.93 -5.67
C VAL A 23 16.08 2.23 -4.33
N GLU A 24 17.25 1.62 -4.16
CA GLU A 24 17.63 0.93 -2.91
C GLU A 24 18.05 1.90 -1.80
N PRO A 25 17.97 1.47 -0.51
CA PRO A 25 17.56 0.15 -0.06
C PRO A 25 16.05 -0.01 0.01
N VAL A 26 15.55 -1.22 -0.29
CA VAL A 26 14.13 -1.59 -0.24
C VAL A 26 13.95 -2.98 0.39
N ASN A 27 12.72 -3.32 0.79
CA ASN A 27 12.34 -4.66 1.19
C ASN A 27 11.13 -5.12 0.37
N LEU A 28 11.38 -5.70 -0.79
CA LEU A 28 10.34 -6.18 -1.71
C LEU A 28 10.39 -7.70 -1.77
N TYR A 29 9.30 -8.38 -1.49
CA TYR A 29 9.31 -9.84 -1.55
C TYR A 29 7.98 -10.47 -1.98
N GLU A 30 8.10 -11.47 -2.87
CA GLU A 30 6.99 -12.30 -3.33
C GLU A 30 5.78 -11.48 -3.83
N CYS A 31 6.03 -10.34 -4.50
CA CYS A 31 5.03 -9.41 -5.01
C CYS A 31 5.17 -9.20 -6.51
N THR A 32 4.21 -8.51 -7.11
CA THR A 32 4.19 -8.17 -8.53
C THR A 32 4.15 -6.67 -8.71
N ILE A 33 5.00 -6.13 -9.58
CA ILE A 33 5.10 -4.69 -9.87
C ILE A 33 5.00 -4.48 -11.38
N GLY A 34 3.97 -3.77 -11.82
CA GLY A 34 3.65 -3.54 -13.23
C GLY A 34 4.59 -2.59 -13.96
N ASP A 35 4.48 -2.60 -15.29
CA ASP A 35 5.34 -1.86 -16.22
C ASP A 35 5.47 -0.37 -15.86
N GLY A 36 6.65 0.19 -16.00
CA GLY A 36 6.91 1.62 -15.84
C GLY A 36 6.72 2.17 -14.43
N THR A 37 6.54 1.31 -13.43
CA THR A 37 6.37 1.73 -12.04
C THR A 37 7.70 2.10 -11.41
N PHE A 38 7.67 3.16 -10.60
CA PHE A 38 8.80 3.63 -9.80
C PHE A 38 8.60 3.25 -8.33
N VAL A 39 9.64 2.72 -7.70
CA VAL A 39 9.69 2.42 -6.27
C VAL A 39 10.86 3.16 -5.64
N GLY A 40 10.56 4.07 -4.72
CA GLY A 40 11.53 4.88 -4.00
C GLY A 40 12.25 4.10 -2.89
N PRO A 41 13.26 4.72 -2.26
CA PRO A 41 14.05 4.06 -1.22
C PRO A 41 13.24 3.84 0.05
N PHE A 42 13.66 2.85 0.85
CA PHE A 42 13.04 2.48 2.13
C PHE A 42 11.58 2.04 2.03
N VAL A 43 11.14 1.65 0.84
CA VAL A 43 9.81 1.07 0.63
C VAL A 43 9.83 -0.39 1.05
N GLU A 44 8.76 -0.83 1.72
CA GLU A 44 8.47 -2.23 1.94
C GLU A 44 7.19 -2.64 1.21
N ILE A 45 7.27 -3.69 0.38
CA ILE A 45 6.14 -4.33 -0.29
C ILE A 45 6.17 -5.82 0.01
N GLN A 46 5.11 -6.31 0.64
CA GLN A 46 5.06 -7.66 1.17
C GLN A 46 4.46 -8.67 0.17
N ARG A 47 4.47 -9.92 0.58
CA ARG A 47 3.99 -11.08 -0.18
C ARG A 47 2.58 -10.88 -0.73
N GLY A 48 2.39 -11.28 -1.99
CA GLY A 48 1.10 -11.30 -2.66
C GLY A 48 0.54 -9.93 -3.04
N VAL A 49 1.26 -8.85 -2.76
CA VAL A 49 0.87 -7.50 -3.20
C VAL A 49 0.98 -7.42 -4.71
N ILE A 50 0.00 -6.75 -5.32
CA ILE A 50 -0.03 -6.45 -6.75
C ILE A 50 -0.04 -4.95 -6.92
N ILE A 51 0.99 -4.42 -7.59
CA ILE A 51 1.06 -3.00 -8.01
C ILE A 51 0.87 -2.96 -9.52
N GLY A 52 -0.03 -2.12 -9.97
CA GLY A 52 -0.32 -1.89 -11.38
C GLY A 52 0.81 -1.17 -12.11
N LYS A 53 0.50 -0.70 -13.32
CA LYS A 53 1.45 -0.05 -14.23
C LYS A 53 1.57 1.45 -13.94
N ARG A 54 2.71 2.03 -14.28
CA ARG A 54 2.99 3.46 -14.22
C ARG A 54 2.70 4.10 -12.86
N CYS A 55 2.77 3.32 -11.80
CA CYS A 55 2.62 3.80 -10.44
C CYS A 55 3.89 4.49 -9.93
N LYS A 56 3.74 5.35 -8.95
CA LYS A 56 4.87 5.92 -8.20
C LYS A 56 4.68 5.61 -6.73
N ILE A 57 5.54 4.76 -6.20
CA ILE A 57 5.57 4.39 -4.78
C ILE A 57 6.74 5.15 -4.16
N GLN A 58 6.44 6.16 -3.34
CA GLN A 58 7.45 7.04 -2.79
C GLN A 58 8.10 6.46 -1.52
N SER A 59 9.22 7.06 -1.10
CA SER A 59 10.03 6.56 0.01
C SER A 59 9.21 6.34 1.30
N HIS A 60 9.62 5.31 2.05
CA HIS A 60 9.01 4.92 3.32
C HIS A 60 7.55 4.47 3.25
N ALA A 61 6.98 4.25 2.07
CA ALA A 61 5.67 3.61 1.96
C ALA A 61 5.75 2.16 2.44
N PHE A 62 4.74 1.73 3.18
CA PHE A 62 4.58 0.36 3.66
C PHE A 62 3.31 -0.24 3.08
N ILE A 63 3.46 -1.30 2.28
CA ILE A 63 2.35 -2.00 1.62
C ILE A 63 2.35 -3.44 2.09
N CYS A 64 1.44 -3.75 3.02
CA CYS A 64 1.33 -5.08 3.62
C CYS A 64 0.65 -6.09 2.69
N GLU A 65 0.70 -7.37 3.08
CA GLU A 65 -0.02 -8.43 2.38
C GLU A 65 -1.51 -8.10 2.20
N LEU A 66 -2.15 -8.67 1.18
CA LEU A 66 -3.56 -8.51 0.84
C LEU A 66 -3.92 -7.12 0.29
N VAL A 67 -2.95 -6.40 -0.29
CA VAL A 67 -3.18 -5.13 -0.97
C VAL A 67 -3.03 -5.30 -2.48
N SER A 68 -3.98 -4.75 -3.24
CA SER A 68 -3.86 -4.55 -4.68
C SER A 68 -4.05 -3.09 -5.04
N ILE A 69 -3.19 -2.57 -5.92
CA ILE A 69 -3.19 -1.18 -6.38
C ILE A 69 -3.28 -1.20 -7.91
N GLY A 70 -4.23 -0.46 -8.44
CA GLY A 70 -4.45 -0.32 -9.89
C GLY A 70 -3.37 0.48 -10.59
N ASP A 71 -3.63 0.85 -11.83
CA ASP A 71 -2.69 1.57 -12.69
C ASP A 71 -2.67 3.08 -12.36
N ASP A 72 -1.57 3.75 -12.76
CA ASP A 72 -1.42 5.21 -12.69
C ASP A 72 -1.64 5.80 -11.29
N CYS A 73 -1.30 5.04 -10.25
CA CYS A 73 -1.47 5.47 -8.86
C CYS A 73 -0.20 6.16 -8.32
N PHE A 74 -0.42 7.09 -7.39
CA PHE A 74 0.63 7.77 -6.65
C PHE A 74 0.49 7.46 -5.16
N ILE A 75 1.44 6.73 -4.60
CA ILE A 75 1.51 6.40 -3.17
C ILE A 75 2.62 7.25 -2.57
N SER A 76 2.26 8.27 -1.84
CA SER A 76 3.20 9.27 -1.35
C SER A 76 4.05 8.75 -0.18
N HIS A 77 5.01 9.60 0.23
CA HIS A 77 6.00 9.27 1.27
C HIS A 77 5.35 8.83 2.56
N GLY A 78 5.78 7.70 3.09
CA GLY A 78 5.32 7.23 4.39
C GLY A 78 3.87 6.77 4.46
N ALA A 79 3.14 6.65 3.35
CA ALA A 79 1.79 6.08 3.37
C ALA A 79 1.83 4.63 3.87
N LYS A 80 0.87 4.25 4.71
CA LYS A 80 0.82 2.94 5.36
C LYS A 80 -0.49 2.21 5.06
N PHE A 81 -0.38 0.95 4.70
CA PHE A 81 -1.53 0.06 4.54
C PHE A 81 -1.61 -0.91 5.72
N ILE A 82 -2.82 -1.17 6.18
CA ILE A 82 -3.12 -2.06 7.31
C ILE A 82 -3.94 -3.24 6.78
N ASN A 83 -3.60 -4.47 7.16
CA ASN A 83 -4.39 -5.66 6.85
C ASN A 83 -5.03 -6.31 8.10
N ASP A 84 -4.52 -6.01 9.29
CA ASP A 84 -5.04 -6.52 10.55
C ASP A 84 -5.89 -5.46 11.25
N PRO A 85 -7.23 -5.57 11.22
CA PRO A 85 -8.14 -4.63 11.87
C PRO A 85 -8.32 -4.90 13.36
N PHE A 86 -7.51 -5.78 13.96
CA PHE A 86 -7.65 -6.21 15.36
C PHE A 86 -9.05 -6.73 15.72
N ALA A 87 -9.65 -7.50 14.80
CA ALA A 87 -11.04 -7.94 14.89
C ALA A 87 -11.39 -8.73 16.16
N ILE A 88 -10.39 -9.28 16.87
CA ILE A 88 -10.54 -10.02 18.12
C ILE A 88 -10.04 -9.25 19.35
N GLY A 89 -9.94 -7.93 19.25
CA GLY A 89 -9.45 -7.07 20.33
C GLY A 89 -7.92 -7.07 20.49
N GLY A 90 -7.18 -7.56 19.48
CA GLY A 90 -5.73 -7.62 19.46
C GLY A 90 -5.21 -8.14 18.13
N PRO A 91 -3.88 -8.26 17.96
CA PRO A 91 -3.29 -8.69 16.69
C PRO A 91 -3.70 -10.13 16.34
N ALA A 92 -3.81 -10.39 15.07
CA ALA A 92 -4.20 -11.70 14.51
C ALA A 92 -3.23 -12.85 14.88
N ARG A 93 -2.00 -12.54 15.29
CA ARG A 93 -0.96 -13.51 15.70
C ARG A 93 -0.73 -14.63 14.68
N GLY A 94 -0.71 -14.26 13.40
CA GLY A 94 -0.50 -15.20 12.30
C GLY A 94 -1.76 -15.92 11.80
N LYS A 95 -2.93 -15.67 12.38
CA LYS A 95 -4.21 -16.16 11.88
C LYS A 95 -4.66 -15.33 10.70
N ARG A 96 -4.21 -15.71 9.49
CA ARG A 96 -4.43 -14.96 8.25
C ARG A 96 -5.91 -14.76 7.90
N GLU A 97 -6.79 -15.63 8.35
CA GLU A 97 -8.24 -15.50 8.20
C GLU A 97 -8.85 -14.28 8.89
N LEU A 98 -8.13 -13.68 9.82
CA LEU A 98 -8.51 -12.43 10.49
C LEU A 98 -8.08 -11.17 9.74
N TRP A 99 -7.16 -11.31 8.78
CA TRP A 99 -6.73 -10.19 7.93
C TRP A 99 -7.78 -9.87 6.87
N ARG A 100 -7.74 -8.66 6.37
CA ARG A 100 -8.69 -8.15 5.38
C ARG A 100 -7.95 -7.55 4.20
N TYR A 101 -8.60 -7.58 3.04
CA TYR A 101 -8.09 -7.06 1.77
C TYR A 101 -8.26 -5.55 1.67
N THR A 102 -7.30 -4.91 0.99
CA THR A 102 -7.41 -3.55 0.47
C THR A 102 -7.33 -3.58 -1.04
N LYS A 103 -8.28 -2.91 -1.69
CA LYS A 103 -8.27 -2.74 -3.15
C LYS A 103 -8.29 -1.26 -3.50
N ILE A 104 -7.26 -0.82 -4.20
CA ILE A 104 -7.14 0.54 -4.73
C ILE A 104 -7.39 0.51 -6.23
N GLY A 105 -8.28 1.34 -6.71
CA GLY A 105 -8.59 1.51 -8.13
C GLY A 105 -7.47 2.18 -8.91
N ASN A 106 -7.77 2.62 -10.12
CA ASN A 106 -6.83 3.31 -10.99
C ASN A 106 -6.81 4.82 -10.72
N ASN A 107 -5.70 5.49 -11.06
CA ASN A 107 -5.57 6.96 -10.92
C ASN A 107 -5.88 7.45 -9.49
N VAL A 108 -5.46 6.70 -8.48
CA VAL A 108 -5.63 7.07 -7.08
C VAL A 108 -4.33 7.69 -6.56
N SER A 109 -4.46 8.83 -5.88
CA SER A 109 -3.34 9.50 -5.21
C SER A 109 -3.52 9.41 -3.70
N ILE A 110 -2.56 8.81 -3.01
CA ILE A 110 -2.57 8.70 -1.54
C ILE A 110 -1.49 9.62 -0.98
N GLY A 111 -1.90 10.58 -0.18
CA GLY A 111 -1.05 11.62 0.38
C GLY A 111 -0.07 11.12 1.44
N THR A 112 0.94 11.94 1.70
CA THR A 112 2.02 11.65 2.67
C THR A 112 1.47 11.27 4.04
N ASN A 113 2.02 10.19 4.60
CA ASN A 113 1.65 9.67 5.92
C ASN A 113 0.15 9.32 6.09
N ALA A 114 -0.60 9.15 5.01
CA ALA A 114 -1.95 8.62 5.11
C ALA A 114 -1.93 7.16 5.57
N THR A 115 -2.96 6.77 6.33
CA THR A 115 -3.17 5.39 6.78
C THR A 115 -4.40 4.82 6.09
N ILE A 116 -4.24 3.70 5.41
CA ILE A 116 -5.31 3.02 4.68
C ILE A 116 -5.66 1.74 5.43
N MET A 117 -6.83 1.71 6.03
CA MET A 117 -7.40 0.50 6.62
C MET A 117 -7.86 -0.46 5.51
N PRO A 118 -8.21 -1.72 5.84
CA PRO A 118 -8.75 -2.65 4.84
C PRO A 118 -10.05 -2.14 4.22
N VAL A 119 -9.94 -1.51 3.07
CA VAL A 119 -11.03 -0.85 2.35
C VAL A 119 -10.89 -1.00 0.83
N THR A 120 -11.97 -0.77 0.13
CA THR A 120 -11.98 -0.59 -1.33
C THR A 120 -12.07 0.91 -1.66
N ILE A 121 -11.17 1.39 -2.51
CA ILE A 121 -11.18 2.78 -3.01
C ILE A 121 -11.37 2.72 -4.53
N CYS A 122 -12.43 3.37 -5.02
CA CYS A 122 -12.72 3.45 -6.44
C CYS A 122 -11.68 4.29 -7.20
N ASP A 123 -11.78 4.29 -8.52
CA ASP A 123 -10.89 5.06 -9.40
C ASP A 123 -11.00 6.57 -9.16
N ARG A 124 -9.94 7.31 -9.48
CA ARG A 124 -9.88 8.78 -9.46
C ARG A 124 -10.20 9.37 -8.09
N VAL A 125 -9.51 8.91 -7.07
CA VAL A 125 -9.63 9.42 -5.69
C VAL A 125 -8.30 10.04 -5.26
N VAL A 126 -8.39 11.15 -4.52
CA VAL A 126 -7.26 11.77 -3.83
C VAL A 126 -7.48 11.64 -2.33
N ILE A 127 -6.52 11.05 -1.64
CA ILE A 127 -6.47 10.99 -0.18
C ILE A 127 -5.46 12.04 0.30
N GLY A 128 -5.91 12.96 1.14
CA GLY A 128 -5.07 14.00 1.70
C GLY A 128 -3.97 13.47 2.62
N ALA A 129 -2.89 14.24 2.77
CA ALA A 129 -1.80 13.89 3.68
C ALA A 129 -2.31 13.71 5.13
N GLY A 130 -1.79 12.71 5.83
CA GLY A 130 -2.17 12.39 7.21
C GLY A 130 -3.59 11.86 7.40
N ALA A 131 -4.34 11.64 6.33
CA ALA A 131 -5.70 11.12 6.43
C ALA A 131 -5.71 9.66 6.89
N VAL A 132 -6.79 9.26 7.58
CA VAL A 132 -7.03 7.86 7.96
C VAL A 132 -8.31 7.38 7.27
N VAL A 133 -8.16 6.50 6.28
CA VAL A 133 -9.27 5.94 5.52
C VAL A 133 -9.79 4.70 6.22
N THR A 134 -10.99 4.77 6.79
CA THR A 134 -11.58 3.70 7.61
C THR A 134 -12.80 3.03 6.96
N LYS A 135 -13.27 3.53 5.82
CA LYS A 135 -14.44 3.03 5.10
C LYS A 135 -14.20 3.02 3.61
N ASP A 136 -14.90 2.17 2.90
CA ASP A 136 -14.89 2.13 1.44
C ASP A 136 -15.21 3.50 0.84
N ILE A 137 -14.52 3.82 -0.25
CA ILE A 137 -14.73 5.03 -1.04
C ILE A 137 -15.26 4.61 -2.41
N THR A 138 -16.53 4.92 -2.66
CA THR A 138 -17.26 4.54 -3.88
C THR A 138 -17.51 5.71 -4.83
N VAL A 139 -17.15 6.93 -4.42
CA VAL A 139 -17.35 8.16 -5.21
C VAL A 139 -16.01 8.83 -5.43
N SER A 140 -15.67 9.16 -6.68
CA SER A 140 -14.43 9.88 -6.99
C SER A 140 -14.42 11.29 -6.40
N GLY A 141 -13.26 11.73 -5.91
CA GLY A 141 -13.14 13.03 -5.25
C GLY A 141 -11.93 13.11 -4.34
N ILE A 142 -11.90 14.17 -3.56
CA ILE A 142 -10.84 14.44 -2.58
C ILE A 142 -11.37 14.13 -1.18
N TYR A 143 -10.64 13.29 -0.46
CA TYR A 143 -10.93 12.88 0.92
C TYR A 143 -9.79 13.25 1.83
N ALA A 144 -10.09 13.78 3.02
CA ALA A 144 -9.07 14.11 4.01
C ALA A 144 -9.59 13.99 5.44
N GLY A 145 -8.68 14.03 6.39
CA GLY A 145 -8.96 14.02 7.83
C GLY A 145 -8.85 12.64 8.47
N ASN A 146 -9.08 12.61 9.78
CA ASN A 146 -9.09 11.37 10.60
C ASN A 146 -10.35 11.32 11.46
N PRO A 147 -11.30 10.44 11.17
CA PRO A 147 -11.39 9.62 9.97
C PRO A 147 -11.64 10.46 8.70
N SER A 148 -11.22 9.96 7.55
CA SER A 148 -11.33 10.70 6.28
C SER A 148 -12.80 10.95 5.89
N ARG A 149 -13.05 12.12 5.30
CA ARG A 149 -14.36 12.54 4.78
C ARG A 149 -14.19 13.15 3.40
N LEU A 150 -15.22 13.02 2.57
CA LEU A 150 -15.27 13.67 1.28
C LEU A 150 -15.26 15.20 1.46
N LEU A 151 -14.30 15.86 0.84
CA LEU A 151 -14.22 17.33 0.79
C LEU A 151 -14.84 17.86 -0.50
N ARG A 152 -14.59 17.20 -1.63
CA ARG A 152 -15.03 17.65 -2.94
C ARG A 152 -15.09 16.47 -3.94
N ARG A 153 -16.12 16.43 -4.77
CA ARG A 153 -16.21 15.52 -5.93
C ARG A 153 -15.43 16.08 -7.11
N PHE A 154 -15.05 15.19 -8.01
CA PHE A 154 -14.51 15.56 -9.33
C PHE A 154 -15.63 15.68 -10.36
#